data_34b4eab530146f6cf7856367cb988ac8
#
_entry.id   34b4eab530146f6cf7856367cb988ac8
#
_cell.length_a   1.000
_cell.length_b   1.000
_cell.length_c   1.000
_cell.angle_alpha   90.00
_cell.angle_beta   90.00
_cell.angle_gamma   90.00
#
_symmetry.space_group_name_H-M   'P 1'
#
loop_
_entity.id
_entity.type
_entity.pdbx_description
1 polymer ?
#
loop_
_entity_poly.entity_id
_entity_poly.type
_entity_poly.pdbx_seq_one_letter_code
_entity_poly.pdbx_strand_id
1 'polypeptide(L)'
;MHLGIEMFATDYAIRPEELARACEERGFESLWFPEHTHIPTSRRTPFPLGGDLPREYWHTHDLFVALMTAAAVTTTLKVGSGICLAIERDPITMAKEVASVDQLSHGRLLFGIGGG
;
A
#
# COMPACT_ATOMS: atom_id res chain seq x y z
N MET A 1 1.06 -23.00 -2.56
CA MET A 1 0.06 -21.94 -2.38
C MET A 1 0.80 -20.71 -1.90
N HIS A 2 0.56 -19.56 -2.52
CA HIS A 2 1.16 -18.30 -2.11
C HIS A 2 0.15 -17.52 -1.26
N LEU A 3 0.58 -17.05 -0.10
CA LEU A 3 -0.24 -16.27 0.84
C LEU A 3 0.35 -14.88 1.00
N GLY A 4 -0.50 -13.87 0.92
CA GLY A 4 -0.17 -12.48 1.20
C GLY A 4 -0.99 -11.93 2.35
N ILE A 5 -0.51 -10.85 2.94
CA ILE A 5 -1.20 -10.05 3.94
C ILE A 5 -1.54 -8.71 3.32
N GLU A 6 -2.73 -8.20 3.59
CA GLU A 6 -3.12 -6.83 3.26
C GLU A 6 -3.48 -6.07 4.53
N MET A 7 -3.02 -4.83 4.64
CA MET A 7 -3.29 -3.98 5.79
C MET A 7 -3.25 -2.51 5.41
N PHE A 8 -4.14 -1.71 5.98
CA PHE A 8 -4.04 -0.25 5.94
C PHE A 8 -2.83 0.22 6.77
N ALA A 9 -1.81 0.76 6.11
CA ALA A 9 -0.64 1.33 6.77
C ALA A 9 -0.99 2.72 7.34
N THR A 10 -1.52 2.76 8.54
CA THR A 10 -1.95 3.99 9.23
C THR A 10 -0.94 4.44 10.29
N ASP A 11 -1.08 5.69 10.74
CA ASP A 11 -0.26 6.28 11.81
C ASP A 11 -0.48 5.63 13.19
N TYR A 12 -1.53 4.83 13.35
CA TYR A 12 -1.85 4.10 14.59
C TYR A 12 -1.77 2.57 14.47
N ALA A 13 -1.44 2.04 13.28
CA ALA A 13 -1.24 0.60 13.08
C ALA A 13 0.19 0.17 13.41
N ILE A 14 0.46 -1.13 13.34
CA ILE A 14 1.84 -1.64 13.32
C ILE A 14 2.60 -0.97 12.16
N ARG A 15 3.83 -0.60 12.40
CA ARG A 15 4.66 0.08 11.40
C ARG A 15 4.94 -0.82 10.18
N PRO A 16 4.98 -0.29 8.96
CA PRO A 16 5.22 -1.07 7.75
C PRO A 16 6.47 -1.95 7.82
N GLU A 17 7.57 -1.44 8.36
CA GLU A 17 8.83 -2.20 8.51
C GLU A 17 8.75 -3.33 9.52
N GLU A 18 7.97 -3.17 10.59
CA GLU A 18 7.77 -4.22 11.60
C GLU A 18 6.87 -5.34 11.05
N LEU A 19 5.79 -4.97 10.39
CA LEU A 19 4.89 -5.92 9.74
C LEU A 19 5.61 -6.69 8.64
N ALA A 20 6.42 -6.01 7.83
CA ALA A 20 7.16 -6.64 6.73
C ALA A 20 8.13 -7.70 7.23
N ARG A 21 8.92 -7.40 8.27
CA ARG A 21 9.79 -8.40 8.91
C ARG A 21 8.99 -9.60 9.43
N ALA A 22 7.88 -9.32 10.13
CA ALA A 22 7.03 -10.38 10.67
C ALA A 22 6.40 -11.26 9.58
N CYS A 23 6.04 -10.69 8.44
CA CYS A 23 5.53 -11.44 7.27
C CYS A 23 6.63 -12.31 6.67
N GLU A 24 7.81 -11.75 6.41
CA GLU A 24 8.93 -12.50 5.83
C GLU A 24 9.38 -13.66 6.74
N GLU A 25 9.53 -13.43 8.03
CA GLU A 25 9.89 -14.45 9.03
C GLU A 25 8.87 -15.59 9.12
N ARG A 26 7.60 -15.34 8.82
CA ARG A 26 6.52 -16.33 8.82
C ARG A 26 6.27 -16.98 7.47
N GLY A 27 7.06 -16.64 6.46
CA GLY A 27 7.00 -17.23 5.12
C GLY A 27 5.83 -16.76 4.27
N PHE A 28 5.24 -15.60 4.55
CA PHE A 28 4.31 -14.97 3.61
C PHE A 28 5.06 -14.52 2.35
N GLU A 29 4.40 -14.68 1.20
CA GLU A 29 4.99 -14.29 -0.08
C GLU A 29 4.98 -12.78 -0.29
N SER A 30 3.93 -12.11 0.19
CA SER A 30 3.69 -10.70 -0.14
C SER A 30 2.97 -9.94 0.96
N LEU A 31 3.24 -8.64 1.00
CA LEU A 31 2.57 -7.65 1.83
C LEU A 31 1.98 -6.56 0.95
N TRP A 32 0.70 -6.23 1.16
CA TRP A 32 -0.08 -5.30 0.33
C TRP A 32 -0.59 -4.13 1.16
N PHE A 33 -0.52 -2.94 0.56
CA PHE A 33 -1.11 -1.73 1.15
C PHE A 33 -2.11 -1.10 0.17
N PRO A 34 -3.32 -0.74 0.63
CA PRO A 34 -4.25 0.08 -0.13
C PRO A 34 -3.82 1.55 -0.11
N GLU A 35 -4.39 2.36 -1.01
CA GLU A 35 -4.10 3.77 -1.12
C GLU A 35 -5.34 4.64 -0.92
N HIS A 36 -5.15 5.72 -0.15
CA HIS A 36 -5.98 6.92 -0.17
C HIS A 36 -5.08 8.14 0.06
N THR A 37 -4.86 8.95 -0.99
CA THR A 37 -4.03 10.17 -0.88
C THR A 37 -4.73 11.23 -0.04
N HIS A 38 -6.05 11.31 -0.14
CA HIS A 38 -6.91 12.23 0.61
C HIS A 38 -8.36 11.74 0.56
N ILE A 39 -9.17 12.19 1.50
CA ILE A 39 -10.61 11.97 1.52
C ILE A 39 -11.32 13.33 1.52
N PRO A 40 -12.22 13.61 0.56
CA PRO A 40 -13.02 14.83 0.57
C PRO A 40 -13.86 14.96 1.85
N THR A 41 -13.91 16.16 2.42
CA THR A 41 -14.71 16.43 3.63
C THR A 41 -16.22 16.33 3.38
N SER A 42 -16.65 16.60 2.14
CA SER A 42 -18.03 16.35 1.71
C SER A 42 -18.08 15.20 0.72
N ARG A 43 -18.83 14.15 1.05
CA ARG A 43 -18.96 12.97 0.20
C ARG A 43 -20.41 12.76 -0.22
N ARG A 44 -20.62 12.54 -1.52
CA ARG A 44 -21.94 12.19 -2.08
C ARG A 44 -22.11 10.69 -2.22
N THR A 45 -21.02 9.98 -2.51
CA THR A 45 -21.04 8.52 -2.66
C THR A 45 -21.00 7.88 -1.28
N PRO A 46 -21.98 7.03 -0.92
CA PRO A 46 -21.97 6.31 0.35
C PRO A 46 -20.82 5.27 0.36
N PHE A 47 -20.39 4.90 1.56
CA PHE A 47 -19.47 3.78 1.70
C PHE A 47 -20.12 2.48 1.21
N PRO A 48 -19.48 1.68 0.36
CA PRO A 48 -20.11 0.52 -0.30
C PRO A 48 -20.69 -0.53 0.66
N LEU A 49 -20.12 -0.67 1.85
CA LEU A 49 -20.61 -1.58 2.88
C LEU A 49 -21.63 -0.95 3.83
N GLY A 50 -22.00 0.31 3.58
CA GLY A 50 -22.95 1.08 4.42
C GLY A 50 -22.30 1.71 5.64
N GLY A 51 -22.98 2.72 6.22
CA GLY A 51 -22.47 3.46 7.37
C GLY A 51 -21.44 4.53 7.01
N ASP A 52 -20.70 4.99 8.02
CA ASP A 52 -19.64 5.96 7.86
C ASP A 52 -18.40 5.33 7.25
N LEU A 53 -17.59 6.17 6.57
CA LEU A 53 -16.30 5.72 6.05
C LEU A 53 -15.40 5.31 7.22
N PRO A 54 -14.82 4.11 7.19
CA PRO A 54 -13.91 3.68 8.25
C PRO A 54 -12.71 4.61 8.41
N ARG A 55 -12.27 4.74 9.64
CA ARG A 55 -11.22 5.68 10.06
C ARG A 55 -9.90 5.48 9.30
N GLU A 56 -9.51 4.27 9.00
CA GLU A 56 -8.28 3.92 8.30
C GLU A 56 -8.12 4.61 6.96
N TYR A 57 -9.22 4.95 6.27
CA TYR A 57 -9.21 5.56 4.94
C TYR A 57 -8.55 6.94 4.90
N TRP A 58 -8.62 7.72 5.95
CA TRP A 58 -7.98 9.05 6.00
C TRP A 58 -6.73 9.11 6.90
N HIS A 59 -6.27 7.95 7.37
CA HIS A 59 -5.07 7.84 8.21
C HIS A 59 -3.92 7.11 7.52
N THR A 60 -4.08 6.69 6.26
CA THR A 60 -3.03 5.96 5.54
C THR A 60 -1.80 6.84 5.28
N HIS A 61 -0.64 6.23 5.41
CA HIS A 61 0.60 6.79 4.88
C HIS A 61 0.56 6.81 3.34
N ASP A 62 1.43 7.63 2.72
CA ASP A 62 1.64 7.53 1.28
C ASP A 62 2.05 6.11 0.89
N LEU A 63 1.43 5.61 -0.19
CA LEU A 63 1.58 4.24 -0.64
C LEU A 63 3.04 3.86 -0.93
N PHE A 64 3.75 4.67 -1.75
CA PHE A 64 5.11 4.33 -2.18
C PHE A 64 6.13 4.47 -1.04
N VAL A 65 5.89 5.40 -0.12
CA VAL A 65 6.68 5.52 1.10
C VAL A 65 6.51 4.29 1.98
N ALA A 66 5.27 3.83 2.20
CA ALA A 66 4.99 2.63 2.98
C ALA A 66 5.58 1.37 2.32
N LEU A 67 5.40 1.20 0.99
CA LEU A 67 5.97 0.08 0.24
C LEU A 67 7.49 0.05 0.33
N MET A 68 8.15 1.20 0.15
CA MET A 68 9.62 1.24 0.22
C MET A 68 10.13 1.01 1.65
N THR A 69 9.41 1.49 2.67
CA THR A 69 9.74 1.23 4.08
C THR A 69 9.71 -0.28 4.38
N ALA A 70 8.70 -0.98 3.88
CA ALA A 70 8.58 -2.43 4.00
C ALA A 70 9.68 -3.17 3.21
N ALA A 71 9.93 -2.76 1.97
CA ALA A 71 10.91 -3.39 1.10
C ALA A 71 12.35 -3.22 1.59
N ALA A 72 12.67 -2.09 2.21
CA ALA A 72 14.03 -1.78 2.68
C ALA A 72 14.52 -2.70 3.81
N VAL A 73 13.63 -3.36 4.52
CA VAL A 73 13.95 -4.21 5.69
C VAL A 73 13.73 -5.69 5.44
N THR A 74 13.40 -6.05 4.21
CA THR A 74 13.13 -7.44 3.77
C THR A 74 14.00 -7.79 2.56
N THR A 75 14.14 -9.08 2.28
CA THR A 75 14.99 -9.58 1.19
C THR A 75 14.24 -10.36 0.13
N THR A 76 13.18 -11.05 0.50
CA THR A 76 12.41 -11.94 -0.37
C THR A 76 10.93 -11.56 -0.44
N LEU A 77 10.39 -10.91 0.58
CA LEU A 77 8.99 -10.49 0.65
C LEU A 77 8.67 -9.55 -0.52
N LYS A 78 7.66 -9.88 -1.29
CA LYS A 78 7.11 -8.98 -2.30
C LYS A 78 6.25 -7.90 -1.63
N VAL A 79 6.31 -6.69 -2.13
CA VAL A 79 5.50 -5.57 -1.66
C VAL A 79 4.56 -5.13 -2.76
N GLY A 80 3.30 -4.91 -2.45
CA GLY A 80 2.30 -4.65 -3.46
C GLY A 80 1.30 -3.55 -3.11
N SER A 81 0.76 -2.91 -4.14
CA SER A 81 -0.36 -1.98 -4.00
C SER A 81 -1.70 -2.70 -4.24
N GLY A 82 -2.54 -2.72 -3.25
CA GLY A 82 -3.87 -3.27 -3.31
C GLY A 82 -4.95 -2.23 -2.96
N ILE A 83 -5.17 -1.24 -3.81
CA ILE A 83 -4.61 -0.85 -5.11
C ILE A 83 -4.06 0.58 -5.09
N CYS A 84 -3.18 0.93 -6.05
CA CYS A 84 -2.81 2.32 -6.32
C CYS A 84 -3.94 3.03 -7.05
N LEU A 85 -4.38 4.18 -6.55
CA LEU A 85 -5.40 5.03 -7.18
C LEU A 85 -4.77 5.94 -8.24
N ALA A 86 -4.51 5.38 -9.40
CA ALA A 86 -3.77 6.07 -10.46
C ALA A 86 -4.40 7.39 -10.93
N ILE A 87 -5.72 7.52 -10.80
CA ILE A 87 -6.43 8.76 -11.16
C ILE A 87 -6.16 9.93 -10.21
N GLU A 88 -5.63 9.66 -9.02
CA GLU A 88 -5.29 10.68 -8.02
C GLU A 88 -3.83 11.16 -8.13
N ARG A 89 -3.03 10.57 -9.03
CA ARG A 89 -1.60 10.84 -9.15
C ARG A 89 -1.22 11.43 -10.50
N ASP A 90 -0.19 12.27 -10.52
CA ASP A 90 0.48 12.64 -11.76
C ASP A 90 1.14 11.41 -12.38
N PRO A 91 0.83 11.06 -13.65
CA PRO A 91 1.28 9.79 -14.23
C PRO A 91 2.80 9.72 -14.41
N ILE A 92 3.47 10.84 -14.65
CA ILE A 92 4.93 10.86 -14.82
C ILE A 92 5.63 10.65 -13.47
N THR A 93 5.16 11.33 -12.44
CA THR A 93 5.64 11.16 -11.07
C THR A 93 5.41 9.74 -10.59
N MET A 94 4.20 9.21 -10.76
CA MET A 94 3.85 7.84 -10.39
C MET A 94 4.73 6.81 -11.11
N ALA A 95 4.98 6.97 -12.40
CA ALA A 95 5.86 6.08 -13.14
C ALA A 95 7.30 6.09 -12.56
N LYS A 96 7.76 7.26 -12.12
CA LYS A 96 9.07 7.38 -11.46
C LYS A 96 9.09 6.69 -10.09
N GLU A 97 8.03 6.83 -9.30
CA GLU A 97 7.89 6.18 -8.00
C GLU A 97 7.88 4.65 -8.15
N VAL A 98 7.06 4.13 -9.06
CA VAL A 98 6.98 2.69 -9.38
C VAL A 98 8.33 2.13 -9.79
N ALA A 99 9.00 2.77 -10.76
CA ALA A 99 10.31 2.34 -11.22
C ALA A 99 11.37 2.37 -10.11
N SER A 100 11.29 3.36 -9.23
CA SER A 100 12.22 3.49 -8.10
C SER A 100 12.02 2.40 -7.05
N VAL A 101 10.77 2.15 -6.65
CA VAL A 101 10.46 1.07 -5.69
C VAL A 101 10.83 -0.29 -6.27
N ASP A 102 10.52 -0.54 -7.54
CA ASP A 102 10.86 -1.80 -8.19
C ASP A 102 12.37 -2.04 -8.22
N GLN A 103 13.14 -1.05 -8.68
CA GLN A 103 14.59 -1.15 -8.72
C GLN A 103 15.22 -1.31 -7.33
N LEU A 104 14.83 -0.47 -6.36
CA LEU A 104 15.39 -0.48 -5.01
C LEU A 104 14.99 -1.73 -4.21
N SER A 105 13.86 -2.32 -4.53
CA SER A 105 13.42 -3.59 -3.96
C SER A 105 13.96 -4.83 -4.68
N HIS A 106 14.80 -4.65 -5.71
CA HIS A 106 15.33 -5.74 -6.56
C HIS A 106 14.22 -6.55 -7.26
N GLY A 107 13.23 -5.85 -7.85
CA GLY A 107 12.15 -6.47 -8.63
C GLY A 107 11.06 -7.14 -7.78
N ARG A 108 10.88 -6.72 -6.53
CA ARG A 108 9.87 -7.30 -5.63
C ARG A 108 8.55 -6.52 -5.59
N LEU A 109 8.41 -5.48 -6.42
CA LEU A 109 7.17 -4.71 -6.49
C LEU A 109 6.09 -5.48 -7.27
N LEU A 110 4.90 -5.53 -6.71
CA LEU A 110 3.67 -5.98 -7.37
C LEU A 110 2.74 -4.76 -7.50
N PHE A 111 2.66 -4.21 -8.71
CA PHE A 111 1.92 -2.97 -8.92
C PHE A 111 0.47 -3.22 -9.34
N GLY A 112 -0.44 -3.19 -8.38
CA GLY A 112 -1.88 -3.21 -8.59
C GLY A 112 -2.43 -1.80 -8.76
N ILE A 113 -3.27 -1.59 -9.77
CA ILE A 113 -3.78 -0.27 -10.17
C ILE A 113 -5.29 -0.30 -10.32
N GLY A 114 -5.94 0.80 -9.96
CA GLY A 114 -7.37 0.97 -10.12
C GLY A 114 -7.81 2.42 -10.12
N GLY A 115 -9.11 2.63 -10.28
CA GLY A 115 -9.73 3.97 -10.35
C GLY A 115 -10.42 4.41 -9.07
N GLY A 116 -10.38 3.61 -8.03
CA GLY A 116 -11.09 3.87 -6.77
C GLY A 116 -12.47 3.25 -6.72
#